data_164da1ae9c2d7dd50d6fea390eb333ce
#
_entry.id   164da1ae9c2d7dd50d6fea390eb333ce
#
_cell.length_a   1.000
_cell.length_b   1.000
_cell.length_c   1.000
_cell.angle_alpha   90.00
_cell.angle_beta   90.00
_cell.angle_gamma   90.00
#
_symmetry.space_group_name_H-M   'P 1'
#
loop_
_entity.id
_entity.type
_entity.pdbx_description
1 polymer ?
#
loop_
_entity_poly.entity_id
_entity_poly.type
_entity_poly.pdbx_seq_one_letter_code
_entity_poly.pdbx_strand_id
1 'polypeptide(L)'
;RLSYFVSSRLPPLMVDPILIEQVMINLLKNASESINNAQRPPALRHVELQVVPREIDGQPVVEFSVTDTGKGLSPQAMERLFEAFYSTKSEGMGIGLNLCRSIVESHQGRMQAENIYNGDQIQGCRFSFWIPVQQPLVTA
;
A
#
# COMPACT_ATOMS: atom_id res chain seq x y z
N ARG A 1 12.23 9.82 -7.79
CA ARG A 1 11.59 9.48 -9.07
C ARG A 1 10.33 8.65 -8.83
N LEU A 2 9.24 9.07 -9.40
CA LEU A 2 7.96 8.37 -9.30
C LEU A 2 7.63 7.74 -10.66
N SER A 3 7.30 6.45 -10.63
CA SER A 3 6.73 5.78 -11.80
C SER A 3 5.41 5.12 -11.41
N TYR A 4 4.58 4.86 -12.41
CA TYR A 4 3.32 4.19 -12.14
C TYR A 4 2.93 3.30 -13.30
N PHE A 5 2.20 2.25 -12.97
CA PHE A 5 1.59 1.34 -13.94
C PHE A 5 0.15 1.06 -13.53
N VAL A 6 -0.78 1.37 -14.40
CA VAL A 6 -2.20 1.08 -14.19
C VAL A 6 -2.65 0.22 -15.35
N SER A 7 -3.11 -1.00 -15.06
CA SER A 7 -3.58 -1.91 -16.09
C SER A 7 -4.73 -1.31 -16.88
N SER A 8 -4.73 -1.52 -18.19
CA SER A 8 -5.83 -1.09 -19.05
C SER A 8 -7.05 -2.00 -18.95
N ARG A 9 -6.94 -3.11 -18.22
CA ARG A 9 -7.99 -4.14 -18.13
C ARG A 9 -8.62 -4.22 -16.75
N LEU A 10 -8.63 -3.12 -16.02
CA LEU A 10 -9.22 -3.10 -14.68
C LEU A 10 -10.73 -3.21 -14.75
N PRO A 11 -11.33 -4.13 -13.97
CA PRO A 11 -12.77 -4.15 -13.83
C PRO A 11 -13.23 -2.96 -12.97
N PRO A 12 -14.49 -2.53 -13.10
CA PRO A 12 -15.02 -1.51 -12.22
C PRO A 12 -15.14 -2.02 -10.79
N LEU A 13 -14.95 -1.12 -9.83
CA LEU A 13 -15.05 -1.42 -8.40
C LEU A 13 -16.18 -0.60 -7.78
N MET A 14 -16.87 -1.20 -6.82
CA MET A 14 -17.82 -0.48 -5.97
C MET A 14 -17.10 0.01 -4.72
N VAL A 15 -16.57 1.22 -4.80
CA VAL A 15 -15.79 1.82 -3.71
C VAL A 15 -16.20 3.26 -3.49
N ASP A 16 -15.88 3.78 -2.31
CA ASP A 16 -15.91 5.21 -2.07
C ASP A 16 -14.60 5.80 -2.65
N PRO A 17 -14.66 6.50 -3.79
CA PRO A 17 -13.43 6.96 -4.43
C PRO A 17 -12.62 7.95 -3.56
N ILE A 18 -13.29 8.74 -2.73
CA ILE A 18 -12.61 9.69 -1.86
C ILE A 18 -11.81 8.95 -0.79
N LEU A 19 -12.38 7.91 -0.20
CA LEU A 19 -11.70 7.12 0.82
C LEU A 19 -10.51 6.34 0.24
N ILE A 20 -10.69 5.73 -0.92
CA ILE A 20 -9.60 4.99 -1.57
C ILE A 20 -8.47 5.95 -1.96
N GLU A 21 -8.81 7.14 -2.44
CA GLU A 21 -7.83 8.18 -2.74
C GLU A 21 -7.02 8.57 -1.50
N GLN A 22 -7.68 8.69 -0.34
CA GLN A 22 -6.99 8.98 0.93
C GLN A 22 -6.00 7.88 1.29
N VAL A 23 -6.37 6.62 1.08
CA VAL A 23 -5.43 5.51 1.32
C VAL A 23 -4.20 5.65 0.44
N MET A 24 -4.40 5.91 -0.85
CA MET A 24 -3.28 6.05 -1.79
C MET A 24 -2.38 7.22 -1.44
N ILE A 25 -2.95 8.35 -1.07
CA ILE A 25 -2.18 9.53 -0.66
C ILE A 25 -1.33 9.21 0.57
N ASN A 26 -1.90 8.53 1.56
CA ASN A 26 -1.17 8.13 2.76
C ASN A 26 -0.01 7.19 2.46
N LEU A 27 -0.23 6.21 1.58
CA LEU A 27 0.82 5.27 1.19
C LEU A 27 1.94 5.98 0.43
N LEU A 28 1.61 6.93 -0.44
CA LEU A 28 2.61 7.71 -1.17
C LEU A 28 3.42 8.61 -0.24
N LYS A 29 2.78 9.22 0.75
CA LYS A 29 3.48 10.01 1.77
C LYS A 29 4.44 9.15 2.56
N ASN A 30 4.00 7.97 3.00
CA ASN A 30 4.85 7.02 3.71
C ASN A 30 6.08 6.65 2.88
N ALA A 31 5.89 6.36 1.60
CA ALA A 31 6.97 6.01 0.70
C ALA A 31 7.98 7.14 0.57
N SER A 32 7.49 8.36 0.40
CA SER A 32 8.33 9.55 0.28
C SER A 32 9.18 9.77 1.53
N GLU A 33 8.57 9.65 2.70
CA GLU A 33 9.29 9.82 3.97
C GLU A 33 10.31 8.70 4.19
N SER A 34 9.96 7.47 3.84
CA SER A 34 10.88 6.34 3.95
C SER A 34 12.12 6.54 3.10
N ILE A 35 11.95 7.05 1.89
CA ILE A 35 13.06 7.35 0.99
C ILE A 35 13.95 8.46 1.56
N ASN A 36 13.35 9.53 2.06
CA ASN A 36 14.09 10.64 2.65
C ASN A 36 14.91 10.18 3.84
N ASN A 37 14.36 9.31 4.68
CA ASN A 37 15.04 8.80 5.87
C ASN A 37 16.17 7.82 5.54
N ALA A 38 16.10 7.14 4.41
CA ALA A 38 17.10 6.17 4.01
C ALA A 38 18.39 6.80 3.48
N GLN A 39 18.32 8.07 3.05
CA GLN A 39 19.47 8.83 2.55
C GLN A 39 20.24 8.14 1.41
N ARG A 40 19.53 7.40 0.57
CA ARG A 40 20.16 6.75 -0.57
C ARG A 40 20.54 7.78 -1.65
N PRO A 41 21.54 7.46 -2.51
CA PRO A 41 21.83 8.35 -3.65
C PRO A 41 20.60 8.61 -4.51
N PRO A 42 20.46 9.80 -5.11
CA PRO A 42 19.27 10.13 -5.90
C PRO A 42 18.93 9.12 -6.99
N ALA A 43 19.94 8.51 -7.62
CA ALA A 43 19.72 7.52 -8.66
C ALA A 43 19.02 6.26 -8.15
N LEU A 44 19.07 5.99 -6.84
CA LEU A 44 18.45 4.83 -6.21
C LEU A 44 17.15 5.18 -5.48
N ARG A 45 16.69 6.41 -5.58
CA ARG A 45 15.44 6.84 -4.94
C ARG A 45 14.28 6.67 -5.91
N HIS A 46 13.40 5.73 -5.59
CA HIS A 46 12.31 5.38 -6.50
C HIS A 46 11.05 5.00 -5.74
N VAL A 47 9.90 5.46 -6.23
CA VAL A 47 8.58 5.05 -5.77
C VAL A 47 7.82 4.54 -6.99
N GLU A 48 7.26 3.34 -6.87
CA GLU A 48 6.46 2.77 -7.93
C GLU A 48 5.04 2.49 -7.44
N LEU A 49 4.07 2.98 -8.18
CA LEU A 49 2.66 2.73 -7.93
C LEU A 49 2.15 1.75 -8.98
N GLN A 50 1.42 0.71 -8.55
CA GLN A 50 0.79 -0.22 -9.47
C GLN A 50 -0.66 -0.45 -9.10
N VAL A 51 -1.50 -0.59 -10.13
CA VAL A 51 -2.90 -1.00 -9.98
C VAL A 51 -3.15 -2.08 -11.02
N VAL A 52 -3.38 -3.31 -10.55
CA VAL A 52 -3.49 -4.47 -11.45
C VAL A 52 -4.63 -5.38 -11.01
N PRO A 53 -5.26 -6.09 -11.97
CA PRO A 53 -6.23 -7.13 -11.60
C PRO A 53 -5.48 -8.36 -11.10
N ARG A 54 -6.06 -9.02 -10.10
CA ARG A 54 -5.54 -10.28 -9.57
C ARG A 54 -6.68 -11.19 -9.21
N GLU A 55 -6.33 -12.41 -8.83
CA GLU A 55 -7.26 -13.40 -8.34
C GLU A 55 -6.75 -13.93 -7.02
N ILE A 56 -7.59 -13.91 -6.00
CA ILE A 56 -7.26 -14.41 -4.66
C ILE A 56 -8.34 -15.42 -4.27
N ASP A 57 -7.91 -16.66 -4.04
CA ASP A 57 -8.80 -17.78 -3.71
C ASP A 57 -9.96 -17.92 -4.70
N GLY A 58 -9.66 -17.75 -5.99
CA GLY A 58 -10.64 -17.86 -7.05
C GLY A 58 -11.51 -16.64 -7.23
N GLN A 59 -11.32 -15.60 -6.44
CA GLN A 59 -12.13 -14.38 -6.51
C GLN A 59 -11.35 -13.26 -7.20
N PRO A 60 -11.96 -12.57 -8.18
CA PRO A 60 -11.30 -11.44 -8.82
C PRO A 60 -11.18 -10.25 -7.86
N VAL A 61 -10.02 -9.65 -7.84
CA VAL A 61 -9.75 -8.46 -7.03
C VAL A 61 -8.96 -7.47 -7.87
N VAL A 62 -8.88 -6.22 -7.39
CA VAL A 62 -7.93 -5.23 -7.91
C VAL A 62 -6.93 -4.94 -6.81
N GLU A 63 -5.66 -5.06 -7.13
CA GLU A 63 -4.58 -4.82 -6.18
C GLU A 63 -3.92 -3.48 -6.47
N PHE A 64 -3.79 -2.69 -5.41
CA PHE A 64 -3.10 -1.40 -5.42
C PHE A 64 -1.82 -1.58 -4.61
N SER A 65 -0.69 -1.13 -5.14
CA SER A 65 0.57 -1.23 -4.40
C SER A 65 1.44 0.01 -4.59
N VAL A 66 2.18 0.31 -3.54
CA VAL A 66 3.19 1.37 -3.54
C VAL A 66 4.48 0.75 -3.03
N THR A 67 5.50 0.72 -3.88
CA THR A 67 6.81 0.17 -3.56
C THR A 67 7.81 1.32 -3.50
N ASP A 68 8.62 1.36 -2.45
CA ASP A 68 9.64 2.39 -2.30
C ASP A 68 11.02 1.76 -2.12
N THR A 69 12.06 2.57 -2.34
CA THR A 69 13.45 2.18 -2.12
C THR A 69 13.99 2.77 -0.82
N GLY A 70 13.14 2.84 0.20
CA GLY A 70 13.50 3.33 1.51
C GLY A 70 14.23 2.28 2.35
N LYS A 71 14.24 2.50 3.65
CA LYS A 71 14.95 1.63 4.58
C LYS A 71 14.17 0.37 4.98
N GLY A 72 12.90 0.27 4.58
CA GLY A 72 12.05 -0.83 4.98
C GLY A 72 11.58 -0.71 6.43
N LEU A 73 11.07 -1.82 6.96
CA LEU A 73 10.51 -1.87 8.31
C LEU A 73 11.28 -2.89 9.15
N SER A 74 11.57 -2.54 10.40
CA SER A 74 12.11 -3.49 11.36
C SER A 74 11.05 -4.54 11.71
N PRO A 75 11.46 -5.70 12.25
CA PRO A 75 10.46 -6.69 12.71
C PRO A 75 9.48 -6.11 13.73
N GLN A 76 9.95 -5.25 14.63
CA GLN A 76 9.09 -4.61 15.62
C GLN A 76 8.08 -3.66 14.97
N ALA A 77 8.54 -2.86 14.01
CA ALA A 77 7.67 -1.95 13.28
C ALA A 77 6.63 -2.74 12.46
N MET A 78 7.04 -3.85 11.86
CA MET A 78 6.15 -4.70 11.08
C MET A 78 5.01 -5.27 11.94
N GLU A 79 5.31 -5.70 13.17
CA GLU A 79 4.30 -6.23 14.08
C GLU A 79 3.28 -5.18 14.53
N ARG A 80 3.73 -3.93 14.65
CA ARG A 80 2.89 -2.86 15.21
C ARG A 80 2.36 -1.89 14.16
N LEU A 81 2.54 -2.22 12.91
CA LEU A 81 2.33 -1.32 11.78
C LEU A 81 0.94 -0.68 11.75
N PHE A 82 -0.09 -1.44 12.09
CA PHE A 82 -1.47 -0.99 12.02
C PHE A 82 -2.08 -0.64 13.38
N GLU A 83 -1.26 -0.59 14.43
CA GLU A 83 -1.75 -0.14 15.73
C GLU A 83 -2.06 1.37 15.68
N ALA A 84 -3.12 1.77 16.36
CA ALA A 84 -3.48 3.18 16.47
C ALA A 84 -2.33 3.96 17.13
N PHE A 85 -2.02 5.11 16.56
CA PHE A 85 -0.98 6.04 17.06
C PHE A 85 0.45 5.51 17.00
N TYR A 86 0.68 4.31 16.44
CA TYR A 86 2.04 3.83 16.26
C TYR A 86 2.70 4.57 15.10
N SER A 87 3.91 5.08 15.32
CA SER A 87 4.72 5.70 14.29
C SER A 87 6.19 5.63 14.64
N THR A 88 7.03 5.38 13.62
CA THR A 88 8.49 5.53 13.75
C THR A 88 8.94 6.93 13.39
N LYS A 89 8.00 7.81 13.05
CA LYS A 89 8.28 9.18 12.61
C LYS A 89 8.12 10.13 13.77
N SER A 90 8.95 11.17 13.80
CA SER A 90 8.95 12.15 14.87
C SER A 90 7.68 13.01 14.91
N GLU A 91 6.90 13.06 13.85
CA GLU A 91 5.73 13.91 13.76
C GLU A 91 4.40 13.18 13.97
N GLY A 92 4.44 11.95 14.44
CA GLY A 92 3.25 11.26 14.90
C GLY A 92 2.21 10.92 13.83
N MET A 93 2.64 10.58 12.64
CA MET A 93 1.74 10.24 11.53
C MET A 93 1.24 8.79 11.57
N GLY A 94 1.36 8.11 12.72
CA GLY A 94 1.03 6.71 12.84
C GLY A 94 -0.44 6.37 12.68
N ILE A 95 -1.33 7.35 12.86
CA ILE A 95 -2.78 7.11 12.70
C ILE A 95 -3.18 6.85 11.25
N GLY A 96 -2.35 7.30 10.29
CA GLY A 96 -2.66 7.16 8.87
C GLY A 96 -2.81 5.70 8.43
N LEU A 97 -1.88 4.83 8.81
CA LEU A 97 -1.91 3.43 8.39
C LEU A 97 -3.06 2.65 9.03
N ASN A 98 -3.35 2.91 10.30
CA ASN A 98 -4.49 2.30 10.98
C ASN A 98 -5.79 2.66 10.27
N LEU A 99 -5.95 3.92 9.93
CA LEU A 99 -7.14 4.39 9.21
C LEU A 99 -7.21 3.79 7.80
N CYS A 100 -6.08 3.72 7.09
CA CYS A 100 -6.01 3.11 5.77
C CYS A 100 -6.50 1.66 5.81
N ARG A 101 -6.02 0.89 6.78
CA ARG A 101 -6.45 -0.49 6.94
C ARG A 101 -7.95 -0.58 7.19
N SER A 102 -8.49 0.29 8.05
CA SER A 102 -9.93 0.33 8.33
C SER A 102 -10.75 0.62 7.07
N ILE A 103 -10.30 1.57 6.26
CA ILE A 103 -10.97 1.90 5.01
C ILE A 103 -10.97 0.69 4.07
N VAL A 104 -9.82 0.07 3.89
CA VAL A 104 -9.69 -1.11 3.01
C VAL A 104 -10.59 -2.23 3.49
N GLU A 105 -10.60 -2.51 4.78
CA GLU A 105 -11.42 -3.59 5.34
C GLU A 105 -12.92 -3.28 5.26
N SER A 106 -13.30 -2.02 5.32
CA SER A 106 -14.70 -1.64 5.12
C SER A 106 -15.18 -1.89 3.68
N HIS A 107 -14.24 -2.04 2.76
CA HIS A 107 -14.51 -2.40 1.36
C HIS A 107 -14.28 -3.90 1.11
N GLN A 108 -14.25 -4.71 2.17
CA GLN A 108 -14.03 -6.16 2.12
C GLN A 108 -12.66 -6.55 1.55
N GLY A 109 -11.72 -5.62 1.58
CA GLY A 109 -10.36 -5.86 1.13
C GLY A 109 -9.42 -6.17 2.28
N ARG A 110 -8.14 -6.25 1.94
CA ARG A 110 -7.09 -6.50 2.91
C ARG A 110 -5.84 -5.72 2.56
N MET A 111 -5.18 -5.19 3.58
CA MET A 111 -3.93 -4.44 3.43
C MET A 111 -2.79 -5.22 4.06
N GLN A 112 -1.63 -5.15 3.41
CA GLN A 112 -0.42 -5.80 3.90
C GLN A 112 0.82 -5.00 3.51
N ALA A 113 1.91 -5.30 4.19
CA ALA A 113 3.20 -4.68 3.93
C ALA A 113 4.29 -5.76 3.96
N GLU A 114 5.32 -5.55 3.14
CA GLU A 114 6.46 -6.45 3.11
C GLU A 114 7.72 -5.67 2.77
N ASN A 115 8.85 -6.13 3.29
CA ASN A 115 10.14 -5.59 2.89
C ASN A 115 10.57 -6.22 1.57
N ILE A 116 11.24 -5.43 0.75
CA ILE A 116 11.83 -5.90 -0.50
C ILE A 116 13.31 -6.15 -0.23
N TYR A 117 13.79 -7.33 -0.57
CA TYR A 117 15.16 -7.76 -0.30
C TYR A 117 15.99 -7.88 -1.56
N ASN A 118 17.28 -7.58 -1.43
CA ASN A 118 18.30 -7.95 -2.39
C ASN A 118 19.30 -8.81 -1.62
N GLY A 119 19.18 -10.14 -1.76
CA GLY A 119 19.90 -11.05 -0.89
C GLY A 119 19.42 -10.90 0.55
N ASP A 120 20.32 -10.62 1.47
CA ASP A 120 19.99 -10.44 2.88
C ASP A 120 19.72 -8.98 3.26
N GLN A 121 19.88 -8.06 2.30
CA GLN A 121 19.73 -6.64 2.57
C GLN A 121 18.36 -6.14 2.16
N ILE A 122 17.78 -5.27 2.98
CA ILE A 122 16.50 -4.63 2.68
C ILE A 122 16.76 -3.51 1.68
N GLN A 123 16.07 -3.57 0.53
CA GLN A 123 16.13 -2.52 -0.49
C GLN A 123 15.00 -1.51 -0.38
N GLY A 124 13.94 -1.86 0.30
CA GLY A 124 12.77 -1.00 0.40
C GLY A 124 11.60 -1.71 1.00
N CYS A 125 10.43 -1.16 0.77
CA CYS A 125 9.18 -1.66 1.35
C CYS A 125 8.07 -1.57 0.32
N ARG A 126 7.14 -2.51 0.39
CA ARG A 126 5.94 -2.50 -0.44
C ARG A 126 4.71 -2.55 0.44
N PHE A 127 3.85 -1.57 0.29
CA PHE A 127 2.50 -1.58 0.86
C PHE A 127 1.52 -1.92 -0.25
N SER A 128 0.63 -2.85 0.01
CA SER A 128 -0.38 -3.22 -0.96
C SER A 128 -1.73 -3.46 -0.29
N PHE A 129 -2.80 -3.25 -1.05
CA PHE A 129 -4.13 -3.65 -0.63
C PHE A 129 -4.91 -4.09 -1.86
N TRP A 130 -5.87 -4.98 -1.63
CA TRP A 130 -6.74 -5.40 -2.69
C TRP A 130 -8.20 -5.19 -2.29
N ILE A 131 -9.02 -4.93 -3.30
CA ILE A 131 -10.46 -4.76 -3.16
C ILE A 131 -11.13 -5.79 -4.06
N PRO A 132 -12.08 -6.58 -3.55
CA PRO A 132 -12.76 -7.56 -4.39
C PRO A 132 -13.63 -6.86 -5.43
N VAL A 133 -13.68 -7.46 -6.61
CA VAL A 133 -14.60 -7.02 -7.66
C VAL A 133 -15.97 -7.51 -7.24
N GLN A 134 -16.86 -6.58 -6.93
CA GLN A 134 -18.21 -6.92 -6.55
C GLN A 134 -19.03 -7.23 -7.78
N GLN A 135 -19.63 -8.39 -7.79
CA GLN A 135 -20.56 -8.74 -8.86
C GLN A 135 -21.91 -8.10 -8.55
N PRO A 136 -22.64 -7.68 -9.60
CA PRO A 136 -24.00 -7.19 -9.40
C PRO A 136 -24.81 -8.27 -8.68
N LEU A 137 -25.62 -7.86 -7.72
CA LEU A 137 -26.54 -8.76 -7.06
C LEU A 137 -27.53 -9.25 -8.13
N VAL A 138 -27.41 -10.52 -8.46
CA VAL A 138 -28.39 -11.16 -9.31
C VAL A 138 -29.54 -11.54 -8.40
N THR A 139 -30.54 -10.69 -8.35
CA THR A 139 -31.81 -11.07 -7.75
C THR A 139 -32.57 -11.90 -8.78
N ALA A 140 -32.66 -13.13 -8.47
CA ALA A 140 -33.49 -14.01 -9.29
C ALA A 140 -34.97 -13.64 -9.14
#